data_0df665b8a3b3b1cbc844b6ea01183a2e
#
_entry.id   0df665b8a3b3b1cbc844b6ea01183a2e
#
_cell.length_a   1.000
_cell.length_b   1.000
_cell.length_c   1.000
_cell.angle_alpha   90.00
_cell.angle_beta   90.00
_cell.angle_gamma   90.00
#
_symmetry.space_group_name_H-M   'P 1'
#
loop_
_entity.id
_entity.type
_entity.pdbx_description
1 polymer ?
#
loop_
_entity_poly.entity_id
_entity_poly.type
_entity_poly.pdbx_seq_one_letter_code
_entity_poly.pdbx_strand_id
1 'polypeptide(L)'
;MNTEQMDQKQDITTALETRYLLYAVSTIMDRALPDARDGLKPVHRRILYAMNQLRLYPQSNFRKCSKIVGEVMGNYHPHGDKAIYDALARFAQDFSVRYPLIEGQGNFGNIDGDNPAAQRYTEARLSKYSIDLLEGLDEDSVDFKETYDSSSHEPVSYTHLTLPTSFLV
;
A
#
# COMPACT_ATOMS: atom_id res chain seq x y z
N MET A 1 12.98 47.09 5.84
CA MET A 1 11.93 46.50 6.70
C MET A 1 12.53 45.23 7.31
N ASN A 2 12.94 45.36 8.59
CA ASN A 2 13.54 44.25 9.35
C ASN A 2 12.42 43.26 9.72
N THR A 3 12.46 42.07 9.17
CA THR A 3 11.65 40.97 9.66
C THR A 3 12.39 40.39 10.86
N GLU A 4 11.99 40.82 12.05
CA GLU A 4 12.41 40.16 13.30
C GLU A 4 11.87 38.75 13.28
N GLN A 5 12.76 37.76 13.03
CA GLN A 5 12.52 36.39 13.39
C GLN A 5 12.41 36.33 14.91
N MET A 6 11.18 36.28 15.41
CA MET A 6 10.93 35.92 16.81
C MET A 6 11.45 34.51 17.03
N ASP A 7 12.61 34.39 17.67
CA ASP A 7 13.09 33.13 18.24
C ASP A 7 12.09 32.67 19.31
N GLN A 8 11.18 31.81 18.90
CA GLN A 8 10.29 31.11 19.84
C GLN A 8 11.10 30.12 20.66
N LYS A 9 11.45 30.51 21.89
CA LYS A 9 12.01 29.57 22.88
C LYS A 9 10.95 28.53 23.23
N GLN A 10 11.06 27.35 22.64
CA GLN A 10 10.25 26.21 22.98
C GLN A 10 11.03 25.31 23.94
N ASP A 11 10.37 24.83 24.99
CA ASP A 11 10.97 23.85 25.88
C ASP A 11 11.25 22.54 25.11
N ILE A 12 12.48 22.05 25.24
CA ILE A 12 12.95 20.88 24.48
C ILE A 12 12.13 19.63 24.81
N THR A 13 11.67 19.50 26.05
CA THR A 13 10.85 18.38 26.50
C THR A 13 9.51 18.35 25.77
N THR A 14 8.82 19.49 25.77
CA THR A 14 7.54 19.66 25.06
C THR A 14 7.68 19.46 23.56
N ALA A 15 8.78 19.96 22.97
CA ALA A 15 9.05 19.78 21.55
C ALA A 15 9.29 18.29 21.19
N LEU A 16 10.03 17.56 22.03
CA LEU A 16 10.28 16.13 21.85
C LEU A 16 9.00 15.32 22.03
N GLU A 17 8.24 15.55 23.08
CA GLU A 17 6.99 14.84 23.36
C GLU A 17 6.01 14.99 22.19
N THR A 18 5.83 16.21 21.68
CA THR A 18 4.94 16.48 20.55
C THR A 18 5.42 15.76 19.29
N ARG A 19 6.71 15.80 18.98
CA ARG A 19 7.28 15.16 17.79
C ARG A 19 7.21 13.63 17.89
N TYR A 20 7.50 13.06 19.06
CA TYR A 20 7.38 11.62 19.30
C TYR A 20 5.94 11.15 19.20
N LEU A 21 4.99 11.92 19.74
CA LEU A 21 3.56 11.60 19.62
C LEU A 21 3.12 11.59 18.15
N LEU A 22 3.45 12.61 17.39
CA LEU A 22 3.14 12.69 15.96
C LEU A 22 3.76 11.53 15.18
N TYR A 23 5.02 11.20 15.44
CA TYR A 23 5.69 10.06 14.83
C TYR A 23 5.01 8.72 15.18
N ALA A 24 4.68 8.51 16.45
CA ALA A 24 4.02 7.29 16.90
C ALA A 24 2.63 7.13 16.27
N VAL A 25 1.83 8.21 16.26
CA VAL A 25 0.50 8.22 15.63
C VAL A 25 0.61 7.93 14.13
N SER A 26 1.50 8.61 13.41
CA SER A 26 1.72 8.35 11.98
C SER A 26 2.17 6.91 11.71
N THR A 27 3.08 6.37 12.52
CA THR A 27 3.54 4.97 12.36
C THR A 27 2.39 3.96 12.58
N ILE A 28 1.49 4.23 13.50
CA ILE A 28 0.35 3.36 13.77
C ILE A 28 -0.70 3.50 12.65
N MET A 29 -1.13 4.73 12.35
CA MET A 29 -2.24 5.01 11.45
C MET A 29 -1.87 4.76 9.98
N ASP A 30 -0.68 5.23 9.57
CA ASP A 30 -0.30 5.23 8.15
C ASP A 30 0.53 4.01 7.73
N ARG A 31 0.88 3.12 8.67
CA ARG A 31 1.73 1.97 8.37
C ARG A 31 1.22 0.65 8.95
N ALA A 32 0.90 0.61 10.25
CA ALA A 32 0.67 -0.65 10.95
C ALA A 32 -0.76 -1.16 10.83
N LEU A 33 -1.76 -0.27 10.90
CA LEU A 33 -3.15 -0.67 10.93
C LEU A 33 -3.70 -0.88 9.51
N PRO A 34 -4.42 -2.00 9.30
CA PRO A 34 -5.23 -2.16 8.09
C PRO A 34 -6.47 -1.25 8.17
N ASP A 35 -6.91 -0.75 7.03
CA ASP A 35 -8.16 0.02 6.93
C ASP A 35 -9.36 -0.91 7.14
N ALA A 36 -10.34 -0.48 7.93
CA ALA A 36 -11.53 -1.27 8.23
C ALA A 36 -12.43 -1.50 7.00
N ARG A 37 -12.30 -0.68 5.96
CA ARG A 37 -13.10 -0.76 4.74
C ARG A 37 -12.65 -1.89 3.83
N ASP A 38 -11.37 -1.95 3.50
CA ASP A 38 -10.80 -2.91 2.54
C ASP A 38 -9.84 -3.93 3.17
N GLY A 39 -9.54 -3.79 4.46
CA GLY A 39 -8.62 -4.68 5.18
C GLY A 39 -7.15 -4.53 4.80
N LEU A 40 -6.81 -3.50 4.02
CA LEU A 40 -5.48 -3.31 3.47
C LEU A 40 -4.68 -2.27 4.28
N LYS A 41 -3.39 -2.55 4.45
CA LYS A 41 -2.43 -1.53 4.88
C LYS A 41 -2.08 -0.62 3.70
N PRO A 42 -1.59 0.61 3.95
CA PRO A 42 -1.24 1.53 2.87
C PRO A 42 -0.27 0.95 1.82
N VAL A 43 0.75 0.21 2.24
CA VAL A 43 1.69 -0.44 1.30
C VAL A 43 1.00 -1.47 0.41
N HIS A 44 0.04 -2.22 0.95
CA HIS A 44 -0.73 -3.22 0.21
C HIS A 44 -1.57 -2.56 -0.89
N ARG A 45 -2.27 -1.49 -0.53
CA ARG A 45 -3.11 -0.72 -1.46
C ARG A 45 -2.28 -0.12 -2.58
N ARG A 46 -1.13 0.47 -2.25
CA ARG A 46 -0.21 1.06 -3.22
C ARG A 46 0.36 0.04 -4.21
N ILE A 47 0.67 -1.17 -3.74
CA ILE A 47 1.13 -2.27 -4.62
C ILE A 47 0.05 -2.63 -5.64
N LEU A 48 -1.17 -2.89 -5.19
CA LEU A 48 -2.27 -3.28 -6.07
C LEU A 48 -2.62 -2.14 -7.04
N TYR A 49 -2.62 -0.89 -6.57
CA TYR A 49 -2.87 0.27 -7.42
C TYR A 49 -1.81 0.44 -8.50
N ALA A 50 -0.53 0.37 -8.14
CA ALA A 50 0.56 0.43 -9.11
C ALA A 50 0.48 -0.70 -10.15
N MET A 51 0.13 -1.91 -9.72
CA MET A 51 -0.06 -3.03 -10.64
C MET A 51 -1.25 -2.82 -11.59
N ASN A 52 -2.33 -2.20 -11.10
CA ASN A 52 -3.47 -1.80 -11.93
C ASN A 52 -3.07 -0.74 -12.97
N GLN A 53 -2.35 0.29 -12.56
CA GLN A 53 -1.83 1.32 -13.48
C GLN A 53 -0.88 0.75 -14.54
N LEU A 54 -0.08 -0.24 -14.16
CA LEU A 54 0.77 -1.00 -15.09
C LEU A 54 0.00 -2.01 -15.95
N ARG A 55 -1.32 -2.13 -15.77
CA ARG A 55 -2.22 -3.05 -16.49
C ARG A 55 -1.78 -4.51 -16.40
N LEU A 56 -1.33 -4.93 -15.21
CA LEU A 56 -0.87 -6.30 -14.97
C LEU A 56 -2.05 -7.23 -14.60
N TYR A 57 -3.02 -7.33 -15.49
CA TYR A 57 -4.23 -8.14 -15.30
C TYR A 57 -3.95 -9.65 -15.41
N PRO A 58 -4.87 -10.52 -14.95
CA PRO A 58 -4.67 -11.97 -14.99
C PRO A 58 -4.38 -12.54 -16.38
N GLN A 59 -4.84 -11.86 -17.45
CA GLN A 59 -4.61 -12.27 -18.83
C GLN A 59 -3.31 -11.69 -19.43
N SER A 60 -2.66 -10.77 -18.71
CA SER A 60 -1.44 -10.14 -19.18
C SER A 60 -0.20 -11.01 -18.88
N ASN A 61 0.91 -10.69 -19.54
CA ASN A 61 2.18 -11.31 -19.23
C ASN A 61 2.67 -10.93 -17.83
N PHE A 62 3.33 -11.86 -17.15
CA PHE A 62 4.03 -11.58 -15.91
C PHE A 62 5.09 -10.48 -16.10
N ARG A 63 5.30 -9.71 -15.05
CA ARG A 63 6.33 -8.68 -14.99
C ARG A 63 7.26 -8.90 -13.81
N LYS A 64 8.54 -8.57 -13.98
CA LYS A 64 9.54 -8.64 -12.90
C LYS A 64 9.07 -7.85 -11.68
N CYS A 65 9.15 -8.47 -10.50
CA CYS A 65 8.79 -7.81 -9.25
C CYS A 65 9.61 -6.54 -9.01
N SER A 66 10.86 -6.51 -9.47
CA SER A 66 11.69 -5.30 -9.39
C SER A 66 11.11 -4.09 -10.13
N LYS A 67 10.38 -4.30 -11.24
CA LYS A 67 9.67 -3.20 -11.92
C LYS A 67 8.49 -2.71 -11.11
N ILE A 68 7.71 -3.64 -10.55
CA ILE A 68 6.54 -3.30 -9.71
C ILE A 68 7.00 -2.54 -8.46
N VAL A 69 8.02 -3.06 -7.77
CA VAL A 69 8.59 -2.43 -6.57
C VAL A 69 9.15 -1.03 -6.89
N GLY A 70 9.84 -0.88 -8.02
CA GLY A 70 10.36 0.42 -8.46
C GLY A 70 9.25 1.43 -8.72
N GLU A 71 8.15 1.02 -9.36
CA GLU A 71 6.97 1.86 -9.60
C GLU A 71 6.31 2.31 -8.29
N VAL A 72 6.10 1.37 -7.36
CA VAL A 72 5.53 1.67 -6.04
C VAL A 72 6.42 2.61 -5.26
N MET A 73 7.72 2.37 -5.23
CA MET A 73 8.68 3.18 -4.48
C MET A 73 8.81 4.60 -5.05
N GLY A 74 8.81 4.70 -6.37
CA GLY A 74 8.98 5.99 -7.04
C GLY A 74 7.77 6.90 -6.93
N ASN A 75 6.56 6.35 -7.09
CA ASN A 75 5.36 7.17 -7.24
C ASN A 75 4.46 7.22 -5.99
N TYR A 76 4.48 6.19 -5.13
CA TYR A 76 3.48 6.05 -4.07
C TYR A 76 4.04 5.85 -2.67
N HIS A 77 5.19 5.18 -2.54
CA HIS A 77 5.67 4.73 -1.23
C HIS A 77 7.17 4.99 -1.06
N PRO A 78 7.57 6.19 -0.55
CA PRO A 78 8.98 6.61 -0.46
C PRO A 78 9.71 5.92 0.72
N HIS A 79 9.74 4.60 0.72
CA HIS A 79 10.40 3.76 1.72
C HIS A 79 11.25 2.67 1.03
N GLY A 80 11.99 1.89 1.83
CA GLY A 80 12.89 0.87 1.31
C GLY A 80 12.18 -0.22 0.48
N ASP A 81 12.79 -0.63 -0.61
CA ASP A 81 12.30 -1.63 -1.56
C ASP A 81 12.02 -3.00 -0.93
N LYS A 82 12.79 -3.37 0.10
CA LYS A 82 12.61 -4.63 0.82
C LYS A 82 11.21 -4.74 1.44
N ALA A 83 10.73 -3.69 2.11
CA ALA A 83 9.41 -3.71 2.74
C ALA A 83 8.28 -3.86 1.71
N ILE A 84 8.42 -3.20 0.56
CA ILE A 84 7.47 -3.29 -0.55
C ILE A 84 7.49 -4.71 -1.14
N TYR A 85 8.68 -5.26 -1.38
CA TYR A 85 8.81 -6.61 -1.94
C TYR A 85 8.30 -7.69 -0.99
N ASP A 86 8.60 -7.60 0.31
CA ASP A 86 8.11 -8.55 1.32
C ASP A 86 6.58 -8.54 1.40
N ALA A 87 5.95 -7.36 1.28
CA ALA A 87 4.49 -7.24 1.23
C ALA A 87 3.91 -7.85 -0.07
N LEU A 88 4.52 -7.57 -1.22
CA LEU A 88 4.15 -8.15 -2.51
C LEU A 88 4.25 -9.68 -2.48
N ALA A 89 5.36 -10.21 -1.96
CA ALA A 89 5.58 -11.65 -1.87
C ALA A 89 4.53 -12.35 -1.02
N ARG A 90 4.11 -11.77 0.11
CA ARG A 90 3.06 -12.32 0.96
C ARG A 90 1.72 -12.44 0.24
N PHE A 91 1.38 -11.51 -0.65
CA PHE A 91 0.16 -11.58 -1.44
C PHE A 91 0.16 -12.67 -2.51
N ALA A 92 1.34 -13.17 -2.87
CA ALA A 92 1.49 -14.28 -3.81
C ALA A 92 1.61 -15.65 -3.12
N GLN A 93 1.70 -15.68 -1.79
CA GLN A 93 1.83 -16.92 -1.01
C GLN A 93 0.46 -17.46 -0.61
N ASP A 94 0.09 -18.62 -1.11
CA ASP A 94 -1.18 -19.30 -0.82
C ASP A 94 -1.30 -19.79 0.64
N PHE A 95 -0.17 -19.99 1.31
CA PHE A 95 -0.12 -20.35 2.73
C PHE A 95 -0.20 -19.11 3.68
N SER A 96 0.04 -17.90 3.16
CA SER A 96 0.02 -16.67 3.96
C SER A 96 -1.32 -15.95 3.92
N VAL A 97 -2.07 -16.08 2.83
CA VAL A 97 -3.34 -15.40 2.62
C VAL A 97 -4.40 -16.38 2.12
N ARG A 98 -5.65 -16.18 2.56
CA ARG A 98 -6.77 -17.03 2.15
C ARG A 98 -7.07 -16.90 0.66
N TYR A 99 -6.99 -15.69 0.12
CA TYR A 99 -7.21 -15.37 -1.29
C TYR A 99 -5.99 -14.61 -1.81
N PRO A 100 -5.08 -15.26 -2.52
CA PRO A 100 -3.93 -14.57 -3.11
C PRO A 100 -4.37 -13.47 -4.07
N LEU A 101 -3.96 -12.24 -3.78
CA LEU A 101 -4.27 -11.08 -4.62
C LEU A 101 -3.28 -10.94 -5.78
N ILE A 102 -2.17 -11.63 -5.71
CA ILE A 102 -1.11 -11.59 -6.72
C ILE A 102 -0.81 -13.01 -7.16
N GLU A 103 -0.75 -13.24 -8.47
CA GLU A 103 -0.19 -14.43 -9.06
C GLU A 103 1.31 -14.25 -9.23
N GLY A 104 2.08 -15.14 -8.63
CA GLY A 104 3.53 -15.13 -8.70
C GLY A 104 4.09 -16.21 -9.61
N GLN A 105 5.18 -15.91 -10.31
CA GLN A 105 6.00 -16.86 -11.03
C GLN A 105 7.44 -16.81 -10.51
N GLY A 106 7.95 -17.97 -10.07
CA GLY A 106 9.25 -18.11 -9.44
C GLY A 106 9.14 -18.56 -7.98
N ASN A 107 10.22 -18.42 -7.23
CA ASN A 107 10.25 -18.81 -5.83
C ASN A 107 9.83 -17.65 -4.92
N PHE A 108 8.64 -17.75 -4.34
CA PHE A 108 8.10 -16.79 -3.36
C PHE A 108 8.22 -17.28 -1.91
N GLY A 109 9.10 -18.25 -1.65
CA GLY A 109 9.26 -18.85 -0.32
C GLY A 109 8.36 -20.04 -0.10
N ASN A 110 8.41 -20.60 1.10
CA ASN A 110 7.60 -21.74 1.52
C ASN A 110 7.14 -21.61 2.97
N ILE A 111 6.29 -22.55 3.39
CA ILE A 111 5.76 -22.59 4.76
C ILE A 111 6.83 -22.89 5.80
N ASP A 112 7.95 -23.52 5.41
CA ASP A 112 9.05 -23.88 6.31
C ASP A 112 9.95 -22.68 6.65
N GLY A 113 9.65 -21.50 6.09
CA GLY A 113 10.30 -20.25 6.43
C GLY A 113 11.41 -19.80 5.47
N ASP A 114 11.53 -20.45 4.32
CA ASP A 114 12.46 -19.97 3.28
C ASP A 114 12.01 -18.64 2.73
N ASN A 115 12.96 -17.74 2.57
CA ASN A 115 12.69 -16.42 2.01
C ASN A 115 12.40 -16.49 0.50
N PRO A 116 11.60 -15.56 -0.02
CA PRO A 116 11.44 -15.37 -1.45
C PRO A 116 12.79 -15.12 -2.14
N ALA A 117 12.92 -15.58 -3.38
CA ALA A 117 14.07 -15.22 -4.22
C ALA A 117 14.11 -13.70 -4.46
N ALA A 118 15.27 -13.16 -4.81
CA ALA A 118 15.40 -11.72 -5.05
C ALA A 118 14.43 -11.22 -6.13
N GLN A 119 13.88 -10.03 -5.94
CA GLN A 119 12.84 -9.41 -6.79
C GLN A 119 13.17 -9.34 -8.29
N ARG A 120 14.46 -9.45 -8.66
CA ARG A 120 14.92 -9.50 -10.05
C ARG A 120 14.65 -10.85 -10.74
N TYR A 121 14.45 -11.92 -9.96
CA TYR A 121 14.20 -13.26 -10.48
C TYR A 121 12.72 -13.62 -10.50
N THR A 122 11.93 -13.07 -9.58
CA THR A 122 10.51 -13.34 -9.47
C THR A 122 9.70 -12.41 -10.38
N GLU A 123 8.54 -12.89 -10.79
CA GLU A 123 7.60 -12.18 -11.64
C GLU A 123 6.21 -12.24 -11.05
N ALA A 124 5.39 -11.22 -11.29
CA ALA A 124 4.06 -11.13 -10.72
C ALA A 124 3.07 -10.47 -11.67
N ARG A 125 1.78 -10.74 -11.42
CA ARG A 125 0.63 -10.06 -12.00
C ARG A 125 -0.55 -10.12 -11.03
N LEU A 126 -1.59 -9.33 -11.26
CA LEU A 126 -2.82 -9.36 -10.47
C LEU A 126 -3.54 -10.70 -10.63
N SER A 127 -4.14 -11.20 -9.55
CA SER A 127 -5.04 -12.34 -9.59
C SER A 127 -6.46 -11.92 -9.96
N LYS A 128 -7.34 -12.87 -10.20
CA LYS A 128 -8.77 -12.61 -10.41
C LYS A 128 -9.42 -11.89 -9.23
N TYR A 129 -9.08 -12.30 -8.00
CA TYR A 129 -9.62 -11.67 -6.78
C TYR A 129 -9.23 -10.19 -6.65
N SER A 130 -8.06 -9.81 -7.17
CA SER A 130 -7.66 -8.40 -7.19
C SER A 130 -8.51 -7.57 -8.13
N ILE A 131 -8.95 -8.14 -9.25
CA ILE A 131 -9.83 -7.42 -10.19
C ILE A 131 -11.18 -7.14 -9.54
N ASP A 132 -11.75 -8.14 -8.86
CA ASP A 132 -13.01 -7.97 -8.13
C ASP A 132 -12.87 -6.90 -7.02
N LEU A 133 -11.70 -6.80 -6.37
CA LEU A 133 -11.42 -5.78 -5.35
C LEU A 133 -11.24 -4.36 -5.94
N LEU A 134 -10.70 -4.28 -7.16
CA LEU A 134 -10.41 -3.02 -7.86
C LEU A 134 -11.58 -2.56 -8.74
N GLU A 135 -12.66 -3.33 -8.80
CA GLU A 135 -13.86 -3.00 -9.57
C GLU A 135 -14.47 -1.67 -9.08
N GLY A 136 -14.88 -0.83 -10.02
CA GLY A 136 -15.50 0.47 -9.71
C GLY A 136 -14.52 1.59 -9.34
N LEU A 137 -13.21 1.34 -9.31
CA LEU A 137 -12.22 2.35 -8.95
C LEU A 137 -12.24 3.58 -9.87
N ASP A 138 -12.58 3.36 -11.14
CA ASP A 138 -12.68 4.42 -12.16
C ASP A 138 -14.08 5.08 -12.19
N GLU A 139 -15.01 4.64 -11.33
CA GLU A 139 -16.41 5.06 -11.28
C GLU A 139 -16.71 6.04 -10.11
N ASP A 140 -15.69 6.68 -9.56
CA ASP A 140 -15.79 7.61 -8.42
C ASP A 140 -16.40 6.95 -7.16
N SER A 141 -16.17 5.64 -7.00
CA SER A 141 -16.69 4.85 -5.88
C SER A 141 -15.92 5.05 -4.57
N VAL A 142 -14.70 5.60 -4.63
CA VAL A 142 -13.83 5.83 -3.49
C VAL A 142 -13.10 7.16 -3.62
N ASP A 143 -12.72 7.72 -2.46
CA ASP A 143 -11.95 8.96 -2.41
C ASP A 143 -10.50 8.74 -2.85
N PHE A 144 -9.93 9.76 -3.47
CA PHE A 144 -8.52 9.84 -3.80
C PHE A 144 -7.83 10.95 -3.00
N LYS A 145 -6.58 10.73 -2.67
CA LYS A 145 -5.70 11.73 -2.03
C LYS A 145 -4.43 11.90 -2.86
N GLU A 146 -3.78 13.05 -2.69
CA GLU A 146 -2.48 13.31 -3.31
C GLU A 146 -1.41 12.31 -2.80
N THR A 147 -0.49 11.97 -3.69
CA THR A 147 0.73 11.23 -3.34
C THR A 147 1.67 12.11 -2.51
N TYR A 148 2.71 11.51 -1.90
CA TYR A 148 3.65 12.19 -1.03
C TYR A 148 4.36 13.41 -1.67
N ASP A 149 4.49 13.42 -2.98
CA ASP A 149 5.12 14.50 -3.76
C ASP A 149 4.10 15.37 -4.51
N SER A 150 2.80 15.15 -4.28
CA SER A 150 1.69 15.82 -4.95
C SER A 150 1.72 15.74 -6.48
N SER A 151 2.48 14.79 -7.05
CA SER A 151 2.58 14.61 -8.50
C SER A 151 1.43 13.79 -9.09
N SER A 152 0.75 13.00 -8.26
CA SER A 152 -0.31 12.09 -8.66
C SER A 152 -1.32 11.90 -7.53
N HIS A 153 -2.25 10.97 -7.72
CA HIS A 153 -3.25 10.61 -6.73
C HIS A 153 -3.22 9.11 -6.47
N GLU A 154 -3.54 8.73 -5.22
CA GLU A 154 -3.71 7.34 -4.80
C GLU A 154 -5.07 7.16 -4.12
N PRO A 155 -5.72 6.00 -4.26
CA PRO A 155 -7.01 5.74 -3.61
C PRO A 155 -6.84 5.65 -2.09
N VAL A 156 -7.79 6.21 -1.35
CA VAL A 156 -7.84 6.15 0.12
C VAL A 156 -8.20 4.73 0.58
N SER A 157 -9.12 4.09 -0.14
CA SER A 157 -9.53 2.69 0.07
C SER A 157 -10.00 2.09 -1.25
N TYR A 158 -10.23 0.79 -1.34
CA TYR A 158 -10.84 0.15 -2.51
C TYR A 158 -12.32 -0.13 -2.31
N THR A 159 -12.78 -0.13 -1.08
CA THR A 159 -14.19 -0.32 -0.74
C THR A 159 -14.63 0.72 0.25
N HIS A 160 -15.93 0.93 0.37
CA HIS A 160 -16.52 1.77 1.39
C HIS A 160 -17.39 0.93 2.34
N LEU A 161 -17.52 1.37 3.59
CA LEU A 161 -18.44 0.76 4.54
C LEU A 161 -19.84 1.27 4.26
N THR A 162 -20.77 0.36 3.93
CA THR A 162 -22.20 0.64 3.92
C THR A 162 -22.81 0.08 5.19
N LEU A 163 -23.57 0.91 5.91
CA LEU A 163 -24.41 0.39 6.98
C LEU A 163 -25.53 -0.44 6.33
N PRO A 164 -25.80 -1.66 6.83
CA PRO A 164 -26.92 -2.43 6.32
C PRO A 164 -28.22 -1.65 6.56
N THR A 165 -28.89 -1.30 5.47
CA THR A 165 -30.19 -0.59 5.48
C THR A 165 -31.37 -1.47 5.94
N SER A 166 -31.10 -2.67 6.47
CA SER A 166 -32.10 -3.65 6.88
C SER A 166 -32.77 -3.40 8.25
N PHE A 167 -32.67 -2.20 8.82
CA PHE A 167 -33.38 -1.84 10.04
C PHE A 167 -34.52 -0.81 9.80
N LEU A 168 -35.14 -0.85 8.64
CA LEU A 168 -36.41 -0.14 8.40
C LEU A 168 -37.46 -1.17 7.97
N VAL A 169 -37.98 -1.91 8.95
CA VAL A 169 -39.33 -2.49 8.96
C VAL A 169 -39.91 -2.29 10.34
#